data_7f7d348f58de8a7c2b76afcae02b37f1
#
_entry.id   7f7d348f58de8a7c2b76afcae02b37f1
#
_cell.length_a   1.000
_cell.length_b   1.000
_cell.length_c   1.000
_cell.angle_alpha   90.00
_cell.angle_beta   90.00
_cell.angle_gamma   90.00
#
_symmetry.space_group_name_H-M   'P 1'
#
loop_
_entity.id
_entity.type
_entity.pdbx_description
1 polymer ?
#
loop_
_entity_poly.entity_id
_entity_poly.type
_entity_poly.pdbx_seq_one_letter_code
_entity_poly.pdbx_strand_id
1 'polypeptide(L)'
;MDAGSIDLSECFGSWSAVEVEAVLRQERRGVYRRLHNAAGVVLVAAFTLAVVMAAARAAPKPTTKKDDAFQTSIPAAILLDPESDSVLFEKNGDQPVAPASLAKLMTLEYLFNEIKQGRVKLDDEYIISENAWRKGGAPSHGSTMFAAINSRVKVSDLIQGIIVDSANDACIAVAEALGGNEASFGAMLTKRAREIGLQNSTFTNSTGFSDPNLHVTVRDMAELARHIMQTYPDFYPDFALREFTWDNIRQQNRNPLLGMGIGADGLKTGETAEAGFNLVGSAVQDNFRLIVVVTGAKTDKERADEAKKLLDLGFHGFEAKVVFAEGQTIGEAKVFGGDRSYVSLIAPGTIKVMMPRNTTDRLLARIIYTGPVPAPIVKGQTIGTLKVWRGDNLALEVPLQAADDVGPGTMSQRAMDGATELMIGLLRAGVNKL
;
A
#
# COMPACT_ATOMS: atom_id res chain seq x y z
N MET A 1 -21.59 9.40 -25.30
CA MET A 1 -20.46 8.89 -24.49
C MET A 1 -19.21 9.56 -25.02
N ASP A 2 -18.92 10.74 -24.56
CA ASP A 2 -17.65 11.35 -24.89
C ASP A 2 -16.83 11.37 -23.63
N ALA A 3 -15.92 10.39 -23.51
CA ALA A 3 -14.78 10.51 -22.64
C ALA A 3 -13.85 11.50 -23.35
N GLY A 4 -13.76 12.71 -22.82
CA GLY A 4 -12.80 13.69 -23.32
C GLY A 4 -11.40 13.16 -23.01
N SER A 5 -10.72 12.63 -24.00
CA SER A 5 -9.27 12.38 -23.91
C SER A 5 -8.57 13.72 -24.06
N ILE A 6 -7.86 14.14 -23.04
CA ILE A 6 -6.96 15.29 -23.12
C ILE A 6 -5.62 14.75 -23.58
N ASP A 7 -5.23 15.09 -24.81
CA ASP A 7 -3.89 14.80 -25.32
C ASP A 7 -2.92 15.83 -24.74
N LEU A 8 -2.07 15.38 -23.80
CA LEU A 8 -1.05 16.20 -23.18
C LEU A 8 0.27 16.22 -23.97
N SER A 9 0.28 15.71 -25.21
CA SER A 9 1.49 15.66 -26.04
C SER A 9 2.11 17.03 -26.30
N GLU A 10 1.31 18.11 -26.25
CA GLU A 10 1.79 19.50 -26.41
C GLU A 10 2.50 20.06 -25.17
N CYS A 11 2.29 19.47 -23.99
CA CYS A 11 2.93 19.91 -22.74
C CYS A 11 4.29 19.25 -22.49
N PHE A 12 4.62 18.16 -23.22
CA PHE A 12 5.82 17.37 -23.01
C PHE A 12 6.66 17.34 -24.29
N GLY A 13 7.56 18.31 -24.45
CA GLY A 13 8.54 18.28 -25.53
C GLY A 13 9.30 16.94 -25.52
N SER A 14 9.21 16.17 -26.62
CA SER A 14 9.95 14.94 -26.95
C SER A 14 9.80 13.69 -26.04
N TRP A 15 8.74 13.55 -25.22
CA TRP A 15 8.53 12.41 -24.33
C TRP A 15 7.40 11.52 -24.83
N SER A 16 7.56 10.21 -24.70
CA SER A 16 6.54 9.20 -25.01
C SER A 16 5.25 9.48 -24.23
N ALA A 17 4.13 9.60 -24.93
CA ALA A 17 2.83 10.10 -24.49
C ALA A 17 2.34 9.57 -23.15
N VAL A 18 1.92 10.48 -22.26
CA VAL A 18 1.05 10.21 -21.12
C VAL A 18 -0.38 10.48 -21.58
N GLU A 19 -1.24 9.48 -21.55
CA GLU A 19 -2.65 9.60 -21.94
C GLU A 19 -3.50 9.78 -20.68
N VAL A 20 -4.24 10.91 -20.56
CA VAL A 20 -5.12 11.18 -19.41
C VAL A 20 -6.57 11.03 -19.86
N GLU A 21 -7.29 10.12 -19.22
CA GLU A 21 -8.71 9.86 -19.47
C GLU A 21 -9.55 10.16 -18.22
N ALA A 22 -10.59 10.98 -18.34
CA ALA A 22 -11.55 11.24 -17.27
C ALA A 22 -12.71 10.25 -17.33
N VAL A 23 -12.85 9.40 -16.32
CA VAL A 23 -13.92 8.39 -16.24
C VAL A 23 -14.89 8.72 -15.10
N LEU A 24 -16.15 8.98 -15.47
CA LEU A 24 -17.26 9.12 -14.54
C LEU A 24 -17.70 7.73 -14.04
N ARG A 25 -17.56 7.44 -12.75
CA ARG A 25 -18.04 6.20 -12.15
C ARG A 25 -19.50 6.37 -11.70
N GLN A 26 -20.43 5.70 -12.39
CA GLN A 26 -21.76 5.42 -11.85
C GLN A 26 -21.78 3.99 -11.32
N GLU A 27 -22.12 3.81 -10.05
CA GLU A 27 -22.32 2.47 -9.47
C GLU A 27 -23.42 1.74 -10.22
N ARG A 28 -23.10 0.63 -10.85
CA ARG A 28 -24.07 -0.32 -11.38
C ARG A 28 -24.46 -1.27 -10.29
N ARG A 29 -25.67 -1.13 -9.73
CA ARG A 29 -26.37 -2.25 -9.08
C ARG A 29 -27.03 -3.08 -10.19
N GLY A 30 -26.69 -4.36 -10.20
CA GLY A 30 -27.02 -5.30 -11.23
C GLY A 30 -28.51 -5.63 -11.37
N VAL A 31 -28.90 -5.98 -12.58
CA VAL A 31 -29.94 -7.01 -12.85
C VAL A 31 -29.58 -7.68 -14.18
N TYR A 32 -29.11 -8.93 -14.11
CA TYR A 32 -29.15 -9.84 -15.25
C TYR A 32 -30.59 -10.32 -15.42
N ARG A 33 -31.18 -10.11 -16.60
CA ARG A 33 -32.29 -10.92 -17.09
C ARG A 33 -32.22 -11.11 -18.60
N ARG A 34 -32.23 -12.37 -18.97
CA ARG A 34 -32.25 -12.94 -20.34
C ARG A 34 -33.42 -12.38 -21.16
N LEU A 35 -33.20 -12.18 -22.47
CA LEU A 35 -34.26 -12.39 -23.46
C LEU A 35 -33.67 -12.99 -24.73
N HIS A 36 -34.27 -14.12 -25.10
CA HIS A 36 -34.14 -14.83 -26.36
C HIS A 36 -34.99 -14.17 -27.43
N ASN A 37 -34.61 -14.45 -28.67
CA ASN A 37 -35.37 -14.43 -29.93
C ASN A 37 -35.20 -13.20 -30.83
N ALA A 38 -34.48 -13.41 -31.91
CA ALA A 38 -35.00 -13.21 -33.27
C ALA A 38 -34.11 -13.92 -34.30
N ALA A 39 -34.62 -15.01 -34.79
CA ALA A 39 -34.14 -15.65 -35.99
C ALA A 39 -34.54 -14.82 -37.23
N GLY A 40 -33.62 -14.63 -38.15
CA GLY A 40 -33.96 -14.10 -39.44
C GLY A 40 -33.02 -13.07 -40.04
N VAL A 41 -31.72 -13.33 -40.16
CA VAL A 41 -30.83 -12.80 -41.22
C VAL A 41 -29.58 -13.68 -41.28
N VAL A 42 -29.71 -14.89 -41.70
CA VAL A 42 -28.61 -15.82 -41.90
C VAL A 42 -28.76 -16.46 -43.27
N LEU A 43 -28.43 -15.73 -44.35
CA LEU A 43 -28.25 -16.37 -45.65
C LEU A 43 -27.42 -15.57 -46.69
N VAL A 44 -26.79 -14.45 -46.32
CA VAL A 44 -25.91 -13.70 -47.25
C VAL A 44 -24.47 -13.56 -46.74
N ALA A 45 -24.19 -13.88 -45.48
CA ALA A 45 -22.85 -13.74 -44.90
C ALA A 45 -21.99 -15.05 -45.00
N ALA A 46 -22.54 -16.14 -45.48
CA ALA A 46 -21.81 -17.42 -45.51
C ALA A 46 -20.88 -17.62 -46.71
N PHE A 47 -20.98 -16.79 -47.75
CA PHE A 47 -20.17 -16.99 -48.98
C PHE A 47 -18.93 -16.07 -49.03
N THR A 48 -18.85 -15.02 -48.23
CA THR A 48 -17.66 -14.14 -48.13
C THR A 48 -16.68 -14.56 -47.04
N LEU A 49 -17.08 -15.43 -46.11
CA LEU A 49 -16.21 -15.88 -45.01
C LEU A 49 -15.28 -17.04 -45.39
N ALA A 50 -15.59 -17.78 -46.48
CA ALA A 50 -14.78 -18.92 -46.91
C ALA A 50 -13.52 -18.55 -47.71
N VAL A 51 -13.44 -17.34 -48.27
CA VAL A 51 -12.26 -16.90 -49.07
C VAL A 51 -11.22 -16.18 -48.20
N VAL A 52 -11.59 -15.68 -47.01
CA VAL A 52 -10.66 -14.98 -46.10
C VAL A 52 -9.91 -15.96 -45.17
N MET A 53 -10.44 -17.18 -44.97
CA MET A 53 -9.79 -18.18 -44.09
C MET A 53 -8.63 -18.92 -44.74
N ALA A 54 -8.36 -18.80 -46.03
CA ALA A 54 -7.27 -19.49 -46.72
C ALA A 54 -5.94 -18.70 -46.79
N ALA A 55 -5.91 -17.46 -46.30
CA ALA A 55 -4.72 -16.58 -46.34
C ALA A 55 -4.13 -16.24 -44.95
N ALA A 56 -4.70 -16.77 -43.89
CA ALA A 56 -4.09 -16.65 -42.54
C ALA A 56 -2.98 -17.73 -42.38
N ARG A 57 -1.99 -17.68 -43.27
CA ARG A 57 -0.70 -18.31 -43.04
C ARG A 57 -0.10 -17.67 -41.83
N ALA A 58 0.19 -18.46 -40.79
CA ALA A 58 0.79 -18.10 -39.53
C ALA A 58 1.90 -17.07 -39.73
N ALA A 59 1.60 -15.81 -39.39
CA ALA A 59 2.66 -14.88 -39.03
C ALA A 59 3.41 -15.54 -37.84
N PRO A 60 4.75 -15.61 -37.87
CA PRO A 60 5.47 -16.08 -36.70
C PRO A 60 5.03 -15.20 -35.54
N LYS A 61 4.52 -15.82 -34.48
CA LYS A 61 4.32 -15.13 -33.20
C LYS A 61 5.61 -14.38 -32.93
N PRO A 62 5.56 -13.07 -32.66
CA PRO A 62 6.74 -12.39 -32.18
C PRO A 62 7.17 -13.19 -30.95
N THR A 63 8.35 -13.80 -31.04
CA THR A 63 9.05 -14.26 -29.85
C THR A 63 9.36 -12.99 -29.07
N THR A 64 8.45 -12.63 -28.16
CA THR A 64 8.81 -11.72 -27.07
C THR A 64 10.05 -12.38 -26.47
N LYS A 65 11.22 -11.78 -26.66
CA LYS A 65 12.34 -11.99 -25.76
C LYS A 65 11.68 -11.94 -24.38
N LYS A 66 11.73 -13.05 -23.63
CA LYS A 66 11.52 -12.99 -22.20
C LYS A 66 12.52 -11.92 -21.75
N ASP A 67 12.04 -10.72 -21.52
CA ASP A 67 12.81 -9.75 -20.77
C ASP A 67 13.29 -10.50 -19.53
N ASP A 68 14.54 -10.28 -19.12
CA ASP A 68 15.10 -10.83 -17.89
C ASP A 68 14.35 -10.21 -16.71
N ALA A 69 13.07 -10.57 -16.58
CA ALA A 69 12.22 -10.12 -15.49
C ALA A 69 12.87 -10.62 -14.21
N PHE A 70 13.10 -9.70 -13.28
CA PHE A 70 13.69 -10.01 -11.99
C PHE A 70 13.01 -11.23 -11.35
N GLN A 71 13.82 -12.19 -10.92
CA GLN A 71 13.35 -13.44 -10.31
C GLN A 71 13.84 -13.52 -8.87
N THR A 72 12.95 -13.94 -7.97
CA THR A 72 13.26 -14.23 -6.57
C THR A 72 12.79 -15.64 -6.20
N SER A 73 13.58 -16.35 -5.39
CA SER A 73 13.22 -17.64 -4.81
C SER A 73 12.16 -17.51 -3.70
N ILE A 74 11.98 -16.31 -3.14
CA ILE A 74 11.07 -16.04 -2.03
C ILE A 74 9.61 -16.27 -2.46
N PRO A 75 8.79 -16.99 -1.65
CA PRO A 75 7.39 -17.27 -1.95
C PRO A 75 6.52 -16.03 -2.09
N ALA A 76 6.64 -15.06 -1.16
CA ALA A 76 5.94 -13.78 -1.24
C ALA A 76 6.87 -12.63 -0.87
N ALA A 77 6.89 -11.59 -1.71
CA ALA A 77 7.76 -10.43 -1.53
C ALA A 77 7.15 -9.16 -2.14
N ILE A 78 7.49 -8.02 -1.57
CA ILE A 78 7.16 -6.70 -2.11
C ILE A 78 8.33 -5.74 -1.91
N LEU A 79 8.51 -4.84 -2.87
CA LEU A 79 9.40 -3.70 -2.80
C LEU A 79 8.58 -2.43 -3.06
N LEU A 80 8.58 -1.52 -2.10
CA LEU A 80 7.76 -0.31 -2.09
C LEU A 80 8.65 0.93 -2.00
N ASP A 81 8.34 1.95 -2.80
CA ASP A 81 8.77 3.33 -2.56
C ASP A 81 7.76 4.02 -1.63
N PRO A 82 8.10 4.30 -0.36
CA PRO A 82 7.17 4.88 0.59
C PRO A 82 6.85 6.36 0.33
N GLU A 83 7.63 7.08 -0.49
CA GLU A 83 7.39 8.48 -0.83
C GLU A 83 6.27 8.60 -1.88
N SER A 84 6.36 7.81 -2.95
CA SER A 84 5.37 7.82 -4.04
C SER A 84 4.26 6.79 -3.88
N ASP A 85 4.36 5.91 -2.87
CA ASP A 85 3.47 4.75 -2.69
C ASP A 85 3.50 3.77 -3.88
N SER A 86 4.62 3.77 -4.61
CA SER A 86 4.77 2.95 -5.81
C SER A 86 5.31 1.58 -5.49
N VAL A 87 4.60 0.54 -5.92
CA VAL A 87 5.09 -0.84 -5.88
C VAL A 87 6.08 -1.07 -7.03
N LEU A 88 7.36 -1.29 -6.70
CA LEU A 88 8.43 -1.50 -7.67
C LEU A 88 8.54 -2.97 -8.08
N PHE A 89 8.29 -3.86 -7.14
CA PHE A 89 8.25 -5.31 -7.35
C PHE A 89 7.21 -5.94 -6.42
N GLU A 90 6.53 -6.94 -6.93
CA GLU A 90 5.57 -7.71 -6.16
C GLU A 90 5.53 -9.17 -6.62
N LYS A 91 5.46 -10.06 -5.65
CA LYS A 91 5.19 -11.49 -5.84
C LYS A 91 4.27 -11.96 -4.72
N ASN A 92 3.06 -12.41 -5.07
CA ASN A 92 2.06 -12.88 -4.11
C ASN A 92 1.75 -11.86 -2.99
N GLY A 93 1.62 -10.56 -3.36
CA GLY A 93 1.50 -9.43 -2.43
C GLY A 93 0.36 -9.55 -1.43
N ASP A 94 -0.77 -10.06 -1.85
CA ASP A 94 -1.98 -10.20 -1.05
C ASP A 94 -2.22 -11.63 -0.53
N GLN A 95 -1.25 -12.56 -0.74
CA GLN A 95 -1.35 -13.91 -0.20
C GLN A 95 -1.18 -13.89 1.32
N PRO A 96 -2.14 -14.46 2.09
CA PRO A 96 -1.98 -14.61 3.52
C PRO A 96 -0.80 -15.53 3.88
N VAL A 97 0.05 -15.07 4.80
CA VAL A 97 1.21 -15.81 5.31
C VAL A 97 1.30 -15.69 6.83
N ALA A 98 1.92 -16.67 7.48
CA ALA A 98 2.21 -16.59 8.90
C ALA A 98 3.31 -15.54 9.15
N PRO A 99 3.06 -14.50 9.98
CA PRO A 99 4.02 -13.40 10.17
C PRO A 99 5.23 -13.79 11.04
N ALA A 100 5.10 -14.77 11.91
CA ALA A 100 6.04 -14.95 13.01
C ALA A 100 6.24 -13.61 13.76
N SER A 101 7.44 -13.29 14.22
CA SER A 101 7.73 -12.04 14.94
C SER A 101 7.58 -10.75 14.13
N LEU A 102 7.21 -10.78 12.84
CA LEU A 102 6.81 -9.56 12.14
C LEU A 102 5.53 -8.95 12.73
N ALA A 103 4.66 -9.77 13.36
CA ALA A 103 3.47 -9.29 14.05
C ALA A 103 3.77 -8.24 15.13
N LYS A 104 4.99 -8.27 15.72
CA LYS A 104 5.43 -7.30 16.73
C LYS A 104 5.49 -5.85 16.21
N LEU A 105 5.58 -5.65 14.90
CA LEU A 105 5.46 -4.32 14.32
C LEU A 105 4.09 -3.71 14.60
N MET A 106 3.02 -4.53 14.58
CA MET A 106 1.69 -4.04 14.93
C MET A 106 1.53 -3.78 16.44
N THR A 107 2.20 -4.57 17.28
CA THR A 107 2.29 -4.33 18.73
C THR A 107 2.98 -3.00 19.04
N LEU A 108 4.10 -2.73 18.34
CA LEU A 108 4.82 -1.44 18.45
C LEU A 108 3.98 -0.28 17.90
N GLU A 109 3.33 -0.44 16.75
CA GLU A 109 2.43 0.58 16.19
C GLU A 109 1.36 0.97 17.20
N TYR A 110 0.70 -0.03 17.81
CA TYR A 110 -0.33 0.23 18.80
C TYR A 110 0.24 0.97 20.02
N LEU A 111 1.38 0.53 20.54
CA LEU A 111 2.04 1.18 21.67
C LEU A 111 2.46 2.62 21.34
N PHE A 112 3.04 2.87 20.15
CA PHE A 112 3.39 4.20 19.68
C PHE A 112 2.17 5.10 19.54
N ASN A 113 1.03 4.56 19.07
CA ASN A 113 -0.23 5.28 19.02
C ASN A 113 -0.70 5.69 20.42
N GLU A 114 -0.64 4.79 21.41
CA GLU A 114 -1.01 5.10 22.80
C GLU A 114 -0.13 6.20 23.40
N ILE A 115 1.19 6.17 23.09
CA ILE A 115 2.13 7.20 23.52
C ILE A 115 1.82 8.55 22.83
N LYS A 116 1.61 8.55 21.52
CA LYS A 116 1.28 9.74 20.74
C LYS A 116 -0.02 10.40 21.21
N GLN A 117 -1.00 9.60 21.66
CA GLN A 117 -2.25 10.08 22.22
C GLN A 117 -2.13 10.52 23.71
N GLY A 118 -0.96 10.39 24.31
CA GLY A 118 -0.69 10.76 25.71
C GLY A 118 -1.33 9.82 26.76
N ARG A 119 -1.81 8.64 26.34
CA ARG A 119 -2.37 7.62 27.25
C ARG A 119 -1.30 6.77 27.93
N VAL A 120 -0.13 6.67 27.31
CA VAL A 120 1.06 5.98 27.81
C VAL A 120 2.25 6.94 27.74
N LYS A 121 3.18 6.83 28.68
CA LYS A 121 4.44 7.56 28.70
C LYS A 121 5.62 6.60 28.63
N LEU A 122 6.75 7.06 28.11
CA LEU A 122 7.97 6.26 28.01
C LEU A 122 8.51 5.81 29.37
N ASP A 123 8.27 6.62 30.41
CA ASP A 123 8.68 6.31 31.78
C ASP A 123 7.65 5.50 32.57
N ASP A 124 6.47 5.21 32.02
CA ASP A 124 5.52 4.29 32.65
C ASP A 124 6.15 2.91 32.74
N GLU A 125 5.82 2.18 33.80
CA GLU A 125 6.39 0.85 34.08
C GLU A 125 5.32 -0.23 33.99
N TYR A 126 5.59 -1.27 33.20
CA TYR A 126 4.74 -2.46 33.13
C TYR A 126 5.36 -3.62 33.90
N ILE A 127 4.50 -4.47 34.49
CA ILE A 127 4.91 -5.62 35.28
C ILE A 127 5.14 -6.79 34.33
N ILE A 128 6.25 -7.49 34.51
CA ILE A 128 6.49 -8.79 33.90
C ILE A 128 5.76 -9.86 34.73
N SER A 129 4.56 -10.20 34.31
CA SER A 129 3.72 -11.20 34.99
C SER A 129 4.35 -12.59 34.93
N GLU A 130 3.84 -13.51 35.73
CA GLU A 130 4.22 -14.93 35.64
C GLU A 130 3.92 -15.49 34.24
N ASN A 131 2.82 -15.11 33.61
CA ASN A 131 2.47 -15.50 32.24
C ASN A 131 3.47 -14.95 31.23
N ALA A 132 3.83 -13.66 31.28
CA ALA A 132 4.82 -13.05 30.41
C ALA A 132 6.18 -13.71 30.57
N TRP A 133 6.60 -13.96 31.81
CA TRP A 133 7.87 -14.62 32.10
C TRP A 133 7.90 -16.09 31.66
N ARG A 134 6.82 -16.87 31.88
CA ARG A 134 6.76 -18.28 31.49
C ARG A 134 6.70 -18.47 29.97
N LYS A 135 5.83 -17.68 29.29
CA LYS A 135 5.58 -17.85 27.87
C LYS A 135 6.55 -17.10 26.97
N GLY A 136 7.04 -15.95 27.43
CA GLY A 136 7.89 -15.05 26.66
C GLY A 136 9.30 -14.87 27.18
N GLY A 137 9.53 -15.14 28.47
CA GLY A 137 10.81 -14.98 29.13
C GLY A 137 11.75 -16.19 28.99
N ALA A 138 12.79 -16.24 29.81
CA ALA A 138 13.83 -17.26 29.77
C ALA A 138 13.31 -18.71 29.76
N PRO A 139 12.24 -19.09 30.50
CA PRO A 139 11.71 -20.45 30.48
C PRO A 139 11.14 -20.88 29.13
N SER A 140 10.77 -19.94 28.26
CA SER A 140 10.20 -20.27 26.96
C SER A 140 11.23 -20.75 25.94
N HIS A 141 12.52 -20.56 26.20
CA HIS A 141 13.63 -20.77 25.26
C HIS A 141 13.48 -20.01 23.94
N GLY A 142 12.56 -19.03 23.89
CA GLY A 142 12.30 -18.18 22.75
C GLY A 142 13.06 -16.85 22.82
N SER A 143 12.63 -15.91 21.97
CA SER A 143 13.14 -14.53 21.97
C SER A 143 12.68 -13.79 23.22
N THR A 144 13.60 -13.25 24.00
CA THR A 144 13.32 -12.61 25.29
C THR A 144 14.34 -11.52 25.57
N MET A 145 13.98 -10.48 26.31
CA MET A 145 14.93 -9.54 26.89
C MET A 145 15.44 -10.00 28.28
N PHE A 146 15.01 -11.19 28.73
CA PHE A 146 15.35 -11.77 30.04
C PHE A 146 14.86 -10.95 31.23
N ALA A 147 13.72 -10.29 31.10
CA ALA A 147 13.13 -9.56 32.21
C ALA A 147 12.70 -10.51 33.35
N ALA A 148 13.04 -10.15 34.60
CA ALA A 148 12.75 -10.97 35.77
C ALA A 148 11.24 -11.00 36.07
N ILE A 149 10.72 -12.13 36.53
CA ILE A 149 9.33 -12.25 37.00
C ILE A 149 9.02 -11.21 38.08
N ASN A 150 7.86 -10.58 37.99
CA ASN A 150 7.38 -9.49 38.85
C ASN A 150 8.23 -8.21 38.84
N SER A 151 9.25 -8.11 37.96
CA SER A 151 9.96 -6.85 37.76
C SER A 151 9.06 -5.83 37.07
N ARG A 152 9.38 -4.56 37.30
CA ARG A 152 8.77 -3.42 36.59
C ARG A 152 9.76 -2.94 35.54
N VAL A 153 9.31 -2.84 34.30
CA VAL A 153 10.14 -2.45 33.17
C VAL A 153 9.53 -1.22 32.52
N LYS A 154 10.33 -0.20 32.27
CA LYS A 154 9.86 1.01 31.58
C LYS A 154 9.40 0.69 30.16
N VAL A 155 8.40 1.42 29.70
CA VAL A 155 7.89 1.34 28.34
C VAL A 155 9.01 1.56 27.32
N SER A 156 9.92 2.50 27.54
CA SER A 156 11.10 2.73 26.70
C SER A 156 11.98 1.47 26.54
N ASP A 157 12.22 0.75 27.63
CA ASP A 157 13.04 -0.46 27.59
C ASP A 157 12.29 -1.64 26.94
N LEU A 158 10.96 -1.73 27.16
CA LEU A 158 10.11 -2.71 26.48
C LEU A 158 10.14 -2.50 24.96
N ILE A 159 10.07 -1.25 24.48
CA ILE A 159 10.17 -0.91 23.05
C ILE A 159 11.49 -1.41 22.47
N GLN A 160 12.63 -1.09 23.12
CA GLN A 160 13.95 -1.52 22.65
C GLN A 160 14.09 -3.05 22.68
N GLY A 161 13.62 -3.72 23.73
CA GLY A 161 13.59 -5.18 23.82
C GLY A 161 12.73 -5.81 22.71
N ILE A 162 11.58 -5.24 22.36
CA ILE A 162 10.74 -5.73 21.26
C ILE A 162 11.44 -5.56 19.92
N ILE A 163 12.07 -4.41 19.67
CA ILE A 163 12.75 -4.10 18.41
C ILE A 163 14.01 -4.97 18.24
N VAL A 164 14.95 -4.89 19.20
CA VAL A 164 16.29 -5.47 19.07
C VAL A 164 16.29 -6.96 19.38
N ASP A 165 15.77 -7.35 20.56
CA ASP A 165 15.81 -8.72 21.05
C ASP A 165 14.65 -9.56 20.52
N SER A 166 13.67 -8.91 19.87
CA SER A 166 12.40 -9.54 19.50
C SER A 166 11.67 -10.13 20.72
N ALA A 167 11.76 -9.46 21.87
CA ALA A 167 11.38 -9.94 23.19
C ALA A 167 9.89 -10.29 23.30
N ASN A 168 9.57 -11.57 23.53
CA ASN A 168 8.20 -12.03 23.72
C ASN A 168 7.66 -11.65 25.10
N ASP A 169 8.50 -11.69 26.14
CA ASP A 169 8.15 -11.24 27.49
C ASP A 169 7.70 -9.77 27.51
N ALA A 170 8.42 -8.91 26.78
CA ALA A 170 8.05 -7.52 26.63
C ALA A 170 6.69 -7.35 25.89
N CYS A 171 6.49 -8.09 24.80
CA CYS A 171 5.21 -8.04 24.04
C CYS A 171 4.03 -8.48 24.91
N ILE A 172 4.16 -9.57 25.67
CA ILE A 172 3.10 -10.08 26.53
C ILE A 172 2.82 -9.09 27.66
N ALA A 173 3.86 -8.47 28.26
CA ALA A 173 3.67 -7.43 29.28
C ALA A 173 2.90 -6.22 28.72
N VAL A 174 3.21 -5.77 27.49
CA VAL A 174 2.45 -4.70 26.80
C VAL A 174 1.01 -5.14 26.57
N ALA A 175 0.78 -6.36 26.10
CA ALA A 175 -0.57 -6.88 25.83
C ALA A 175 -1.42 -6.97 27.11
N GLU A 176 -0.82 -7.41 28.21
CA GLU A 176 -1.51 -7.50 29.51
C GLU A 176 -1.82 -6.11 30.08
N ALA A 177 -0.86 -5.17 29.96
CA ALA A 177 -1.06 -3.81 30.45
C ALA A 177 -2.15 -3.03 29.70
N LEU A 178 -2.20 -3.16 28.36
CA LEU A 178 -3.11 -2.40 27.51
C LEU A 178 -4.42 -3.12 27.21
N GLY A 179 -4.39 -4.45 27.06
CA GLY A 179 -5.54 -5.26 26.67
C GLY A 179 -6.06 -6.20 27.78
N GLY A 180 -5.37 -6.24 28.93
CA GLY A 180 -5.68 -7.16 30.02
C GLY A 180 -5.26 -8.61 29.78
N ASN A 181 -5.19 -9.03 28.51
CA ASN A 181 -4.70 -10.37 28.08
C ASN A 181 -4.40 -10.38 26.59
N GLU A 182 -3.66 -11.42 26.13
CA GLU A 182 -3.25 -11.59 24.74
C GLU A 182 -4.41 -11.61 23.74
N ALA A 183 -5.50 -12.31 24.04
CA ALA A 183 -6.62 -12.44 23.10
C ALA A 183 -7.35 -11.11 22.89
N SER A 184 -7.62 -10.39 23.99
CA SER A 184 -8.22 -9.05 23.93
C SER A 184 -7.32 -8.07 23.19
N PHE A 185 -6.01 -8.11 23.47
CA PHE A 185 -5.05 -7.26 22.79
C PHE A 185 -4.93 -7.58 21.30
N GLY A 186 -4.92 -8.86 20.91
CA GLY A 186 -4.97 -9.30 19.51
C GLY A 186 -6.17 -8.75 18.75
N ALA A 187 -7.35 -8.73 19.39
CA ALA A 187 -8.56 -8.12 18.82
C ALA A 187 -8.38 -6.58 18.63
N MET A 188 -7.74 -5.91 19.62
CA MET A 188 -7.41 -4.48 19.53
C MET A 188 -6.42 -4.20 18.41
N LEU A 189 -5.38 -5.03 18.25
CA LEU A 189 -4.42 -4.94 17.14
C LEU A 189 -5.12 -5.08 15.78
N THR A 190 -6.00 -6.07 15.63
CA THR A 190 -6.74 -6.28 14.38
C THR A 190 -7.66 -5.10 14.08
N LYS A 191 -8.38 -4.58 15.08
CA LYS A 191 -9.21 -3.37 14.91
C LYS A 191 -8.35 -2.19 14.45
N ARG A 192 -7.23 -1.95 15.13
CA ARG A 192 -6.31 -0.86 14.78
C ARG A 192 -5.71 -1.04 13.38
N ALA A 193 -5.36 -2.26 13.00
CA ALA A 193 -4.92 -2.58 11.65
C ALA A 193 -5.93 -2.12 10.58
N ARG A 194 -7.23 -2.36 10.79
CA ARG A 194 -8.29 -1.88 9.87
C ARG A 194 -8.37 -0.36 9.82
N GLU A 195 -8.21 0.32 10.97
CA GLU A 195 -8.21 1.79 11.05
C GLU A 195 -7.08 2.43 10.24
N ILE A 196 -5.91 1.80 10.19
CA ILE A 196 -4.75 2.26 9.42
C ILE A 196 -4.65 1.68 8.02
N GLY A 197 -5.70 0.98 7.54
CA GLY A 197 -5.80 0.52 6.15
C GLY A 197 -5.32 -0.91 5.86
N LEU A 198 -4.85 -1.66 6.85
CA LEU A 198 -4.38 -3.05 6.68
C LEU A 198 -5.58 -4.00 6.60
N GLN A 199 -6.12 -4.18 5.41
CA GLN A 199 -7.39 -4.89 5.22
C GLN A 199 -7.26 -6.42 5.22
N ASN A 200 -6.08 -6.96 4.89
CA ASN A 200 -5.87 -8.38 4.63
C ASN A 200 -5.07 -9.09 5.73
N SER A 201 -4.77 -8.40 6.84
CA SER A 201 -4.01 -8.94 7.97
C SER A 201 -4.87 -9.08 9.22
N THR A 202 -4.69 -10.14 9.97
CA THR A 202 -5.37 -10.40 11.24
C THR A 202 -4.35 -10.76 12.31
N PHE A 203 -4.44 -10.09 13.47
CA PHE A 203 -3.53 -10.26 14.60
C PHE A 203 -4.28 -10.86 15.77
N THR A 204 -3.83 -12.00 16.29
CA THR A 204 -4.48 -12.73 17.39
C THR A 204 -3.70 -12.68 18.69
N ASN A 205 -2.43 -12.27 18.63
CA ASN A 205 -1.56 -12.10 19.78
C ASN A 205 -0.47 -11.06 19.52
N SER A 206 0.23 -10.63 20.58
CA SER A 206 1.24 -9.57 20.52
C SER A 206 2.60 -10.02 19.97
N THR A 207 2.87 -11.31 19.98
CA THR A 207 4.21 -11.88 19.78
C THR A 207 4.46 -12.40 18.36
N GLY A 208 3.39 -12.83 17.69
CA GLY A 208 3.46 -13.60 16.45
C GLY A 208 3.64 -15.12 16.70
N PHE A 209 3.30 -15.61 17.88
CA PHE A 209 3.20 -17.05 18.12
C PHE A 209 2.19 -17.68 17.19
N SER A 210 2.47 -18.90 16.73
CA SER A 210 1.60 -19.61 15.78
C SER A 210 0.17 -19.70 16.27
N ASP A 211 -0.74 -19.27 15.44
CA ASP A 211 -2.20 -19.32 15.63
C ASP A 211 -2.84 -19.42 14.24
N PRO A 212 -3.80 -20.33 14.01
CA PRO A 212 -4.39 -20.54 12.70
C PRO A 212 -5.13 -19.32 12.13
N ASN A 213 -5.51 -18.37 12.97
CA ASN A 213 -6.17 -17.14 12.56
C ASN A 213 -5.22 -15.95 12.42
N LEU A 214 -3.96 -16.10 12.83
CA LEU A 214 -2.93 -15.08 12.70
C LEU A 214 -2.33 -15.13 11.29
N HIS A 215 -2.59 -14.13 10.49
CA HIS A 215 -2.04 -14.01 9.14
C HIS A 215 -1.82 -12.56 8.75
N VAL A 216 -0.85 -12.33 7.90
CA VAL A 216 -0.56 -11.04 7.29
C VAL A 216 -0.32 -11.19 5.80
N THR A 217 -0.31 -10.09 5.06
CA THR A 217 0.19 -10.06 3.68
C THR A 217 1.46 -9.22 3.60
N VAL A 218 2.32 -9.49 2.62
CA VAL A 218 3.54 -8.67 2.47
C VAL A 218 3.19 -7.23 2.09
N ARG A 219 2.07 -7.00 1.41
CA ARG A 219 1.55 -5.66 1.14
C ARG A 219 1.19 -4.93 2.43
N ASP A 220 0.34 -5.50 3.28
CA ASP A 220 -0.04 -4.87 4.55
C ASP A 220 1.17 -4.62 5.46
N MET A 221 2.19 -5.51 5.42
CA MET A 221 3.41 -5.32 6.21
C MET A 221 4.29 -4.18 5.67
N ALA A 222 4.32 -3.96 4.35
CA ALA A 222 5.00 -2.82 3.76
C ALA A 222 4.28 -1.51 4.11
N GLU A 223 2.94 -1.50 4.06
CA GLU A 223 2.12 -0.37 4.48
C GLU A 223 2.25 -0.07 5.97
N LEU A 224 2.32 -1.10 6.82
CA LEU A 224 2.58 -0.93 8.26
C LEU A 224 3.95 -0.28 8.51
N ALA A 225 4.98 -0.72 7.78
CA ALA A 225 6.30 -0.12 7.89
C ALA A 225 6.30 1.34 7.46
N ARG A 226 5.65 1.66 6.32
CA ARG A 226 5.46 3.04 5.84
C ARG A 226 4.72 3.89 6.87
N HIS A 227 3.61 3.37 7.40
CA HIS A 227 2.82 4.05 8.43
C HIS A 227 3.65 4.37 9.69
N ILE A 228 4.43 3.39 10.20
CA ILE A 228 5.31 3.61 11.36
C ILE A 228 6.31 4.72 11.09
N MET A 229 6.99 4.71 9.95
CA MET A 229 7.97 5.74 9.57
C MET A 229 7.37 7.13 9.50
N GLN A 230 6.21 7.26 8.86
CA GLN A 230 5.58 8.57 8.60
C GLN A 230 4.86 9.12 9.83
N THR A 231 4.26 8.24 10.65
CA THR A 231 3.42 8.62 11.77
C THR A 231 4.21 8.79 13.07
N TYR A 232 5.29 8.02 13.23
CA TYR A 232 6.09 7.98 14.47
C TYR A 232 7.60 8.18 14.19
N PRO A 233 7.99 9.29 13.54
CA PRO A 233 9.39 9.55 13.18
C PRO A 233 10.32 9.63 14.41
N ASP A 234 9.80 9.98 15.58
CA ASP A 234 10.58 10.05 16.83
C ASP A 234 10.98 8.66 17.35
N PHE A 235 10.21 7.61 17.06
CA PHE A 235 10.50 6.23 17.48
C PHE A 235 11.21 5.41 16.38
N TYR A 236 11.15 5.88 15.14
CA TYR A 236 11.72 5.13 14.00
C TYR A 236 13.24 4.88 14.14
N PRO A 237 14.06 5.80 14.68
CA PRO A 237 15.49 5.58 14.86
C PRO A 237 15.85 4.36 15.73
N ASP A 238 14.97 3.91 16.61
CA ASP A 238 15.20 2.74 17.46
C ASP A 238 15.32 1.45 16.64
N PHE A 239 14.70 1.38 15.45
CA PHE A 239 14.83 0.22 14.55
C PHE A 239 16.24 0.06 13.96
N ALA A 240 17.05 1.11 13.97
CA ALA A 240 18.45 1.09 13.54
C ALA A 240 19.43 0.71 14.63
N LEU A 241 18.98 0.57 15.89
CA LEU A 241 19.83 0.13 17.00
C LEU A 241 20.41 -1.24 16.68
N ARG A 242 21.74 -1.35 16.81
CA ARG A 242 22.47 -2.58 16.51
C ARG A 242 22.44 -3.56 17.67
N GLU A 243 22.22 -3.10 18.88
CA GLU A 243 22.24 -3.87 20.12
C GLU A 243 21.43 -3.15 21.20
N PHE A 244 21.00 -3.95 22.18
CA PHE A 244 20.36 -3.47 23.40
C PHE A 244 20.92 -4.26 24.58
N THR A 245 21.05 -3.60 25.73
CA THR A 245 21.53 -4.23 26.97
C THR A 245 20.48 -4.05 28.05
N TRP A 246 19.91 -5.17 28.50
CA TRP A 246 19.01 -5.21 29.65
C TRP A 246 19.62 -6.07 30.76
N ASP A 247 19.61 -5.59 31.98
CA ASP A 247 20.12 -6.30 33.17
C ASP A 247 21.50 -6.95 32.95
N ASN A 248 22.44 -6.21 32.39
CA ASN A 248 23.78 -6.66 31.97
C ASN A 248 23.81 -7.73 30.88
N ILE A 249 22.69 -8.09 30.27
CA ILE A 249 22.63 -9.00 29.13
C ILE A 249 22.57 -8.18 27.85
N ARG A 250 23.66 -8.23 27.08
CA ARG A 250 23.77 -7.55 25.78
C ARG A 250 23.31 -8.48 24.67
N GLN A 251 22.35 -8.05 23.85
CA GLN A 251 21.87 -8.76 22.68
C GLN A 251 22.03 -7.90 21.43
N GLN A 252 22.23 -8.55 20.27
CA GLN A 252 22.36 -7.87 18.99
C GLN A 252 21.03 -7.90 18.24
N ASN A 253 20.76 -6.82 17.48
CA ASN A 253 19.62 -6.75 16.58
C ASN A 253 19.71 -7.86 15.54
N ARG A 254 18.60 -8.55 15.33
CA ARG A 254 18.51 -9.72 14.43
C ARG A 254 18.35 -9.35 12.97
N ASN A 255 18.20 -8.05 12.64
CA ASN A 255 18.08 -7.60 11.26
C ASN A 255 19.45 -7.63 10.55
N PRO A 256 19.68 -8.59 9.62
CA PRO A 256 20.98 -8.73 8.96
C PRO A 256 21.34 -7.55 8.08
N LEU A 257 20.35 -6.80 7.57
CA LEU A 257 20.57 -5.66 6.67
C LEU A 257 21.35 -4.54 7.34
N LEU A 258 21.19 -4.34 8.66
CA LEU A 258 21.88 -3.28 9.42
C LEU A 258 23.41 -3.40 9.36
N GLY A 259 23.92 -4.64 9.19
CA GLY A 259 25.36 -4.92 9.08
C GLY A 259 25.95 -4.82 7.67
N MET A 260 25.12 -4.69 6.62
CA MET A 260 25.54 -4.86 5.23
C MET A 260 26.10 -3.58 4.55
N GLY A 261 26.04 -2.42 5.20
CA GLY A 261 26.54 -1.17 4.63
C GLY A 261 25.73 -0.65 3.44
N ILE A 262 24.44 -1.02 3.35
CA ILE A 262 23.55 -0.66 2.24
C ILE A 262 22.57 0.48 2.59
N GLY A 263 22.83 1.21 3.67
CA GLY A 263 21.95 2.28 4.15
C GLY A 263 20.71 1.77 4.90
N ALA A 264 20.69 0.50 5.34
CA ALA A 264 19.57 -0.07 6.07
C ALA A 264 19.42 0.53 7.48
N ASP A 265 18.17 0.86 7.87
CA ASP A 265 17.82 1.50 9.12
C ASP A 265 16.58 0.91 9.81
N GLY A 266 16.14 -0.27 9.40
CA GLY A 266 14.97 -0.97 9.99
C GLY A 266 14.64 -2.25 9.24
N LEU A 267 13.61 -3.00 9.62
CA LEU A 267 12.79 -2.85 10.82
C LEU A 267 12.82 -4.14 11.66
N LYS A 268 12.32 -5.26 11.11
CA LYS A 268 12.03 -6.46 11.91
C LYS A 268 12.22 -7.76 11.15
N THR A 269 12.69 -8.78 11.87
CA THR A 269 12.75 -10.17 11.39
C THR A 269 11.73 -11.04 12.12
N GLY A 270 11.33 -12.12 11.47
CA GLY A 270 10.48 -13.16 12.04
C GLY A 270 10.93 -14.54 11.58
N GLU A 271 10.75 -15.54 12.44
CA GLU A 271 11.07 -16.93 12.13
C GLU A 271 10.18 -17.86 12.95
N THR A 272 9.59 -18.84 12.29
CA THR A 272 9.03 -20.05 12.88
C THR A 272 9.19 -21.19 11.88
N ALA A 273 9.08 -22.43 12.33
CA ALA A 273 9.14 -23.59 11.44
C ALA A 273 8.06 -23.54 10.33
N GLU A 274 6.90 -22.97 10.62
CA GLU A 274 5.78 -22.81 9.69
C GLU A 274 6.00 -21.64 8.72
N ALA A 275 6.41 -20.49 9.24
CA ALA A 275 6.54 -19.24 8.46
C ALA A 275 7.82 -19.18 7.64
N GLY A 276 8.85 -19.98 7.95
CA GLY A 276 10.20 -19.79 7.45
C GLY A 276 10.83 -18.49 7.98
N PHE A 277 11.81 -17.96 7.27
CA PHE A 277 12.53 -16.75 7.63
C PHE A 277 11.91 -15.55 6.93
N ASN A 278 11.44 -14.58 7.70
CA ASN A 278 10.74 -13.38 7.25
C ASN A 278 11.52 -12.11 7.61
N LEU A 279 11.35 -11.05 6.80
CA LEU A 279 11.95 -9.74 7.06
C LEU A 279 11.03 -8.63 6.53
N VAL A 280 10.86 -7.60 7.31
CA VAL A 280 10.50 -6.24 6.87
C VAL A 280 11.76 -5.40 7.00
N GLY A 281 12.26 -4.88 5.89
CA GLY A 281 13.48 -4.07 5.82
C GLY A 281 13.21 -2.70 5.23
N SER A 282 14.05 -1.73 5.60
CA SER A 282 14.13 -0.43 4.95
C SER A 282 15.57 -0.01 4.79
N ALA A 283 15.86 0.70 3.70
CA ALA A 283 17.16 1.27 3.43
C ALA A 283 17.03 2.62 2.72
N VAL A 284 18.04 3.49 2.89
CA VAL A 284 18.15 4.79 2.24
C VAL A 284 19.47 4.87 1.49
N GLN A 285 19.43 5.23 0.21
CA GLN A 285 20.60 5.59 -0.59
C GLN A 285 20.29 6.87 -1.39
N ASP A 286 21.19 7.82 -1.39
CA ASP A 286 21.07 9.09 -2.14
C ASP A 286 19.72 9.81 -1.89
N ASN A 287 19.27 9.86 -0.64
CA ASN A 287 17.96 10.37 -0.19
C ASN A 287 16.74 9.64 -0.78
N PHE A 288 16.94 8.49 -1.38
CA PHE A 288 15.87 7.63 -1.84
C PHE A 288 15.68 6.46 -0.87
N ARG A 289 14.46 6.32 -0.34
CA ARG A 289 14.11 5.27 0.62
C ARG A 289 13.33 4.16 -0.07
N LEU A 290 13.61 2.93 0.33
CA LEU A 290 12.84 1.75 -0.06
C LEU A 290 12.44 0.93 1.16
N ILE A 291 11.28 0.30 1.07
CA ILE A 291 10.80 -0.73 1.99
C ILE A 291 10.77 -2.05 1.23
N VAL A 292 11.31 -3.09 1.85
CA VAL A 292 11.27 -4.47 1.33
C VAL A 292 10.61 -5.38 2.34
N VAL A 293 9.71 -6.25 1.88
CA VAL A 293 9.18 -7.35 2.70
C VAL A 293 9.42 -8.65 1.96
N VAL A 294 10.00 -9.62 2.66
CA VAL A 294 10.22 -10.98 2.17
C VAL A 294 9.73 -11.99 3.21
N THR A 295 9.03 -13.04 2.76
CA THR A 295 8.49 -14.07 3.66
C THR A 295 8.68 -15.46 3.09
N GLY A 296 8.90 -16.44 3.97
CA GLY A 296 9.00 -17.84 3.58
C GLY A 296 10.37 -18.25 3.04
N ALA A 297 11.44 -17.52 3.33
CA ALA A 297 12.79 -17.94 3.01
C ALA A 297 13.14 -19.21 3.80
N LYS A 298 13.98 -20.08 3.21
CA LYS A 298 14.35 -21.37 3.81
C LYS A 298 15.47 -21.23 4.83
N THR A 299 16.25 -20.16 4.75
CA THR A 299 17.38 -19.89 5.63
C THR A 299 17.48 -18.39 5.92
N ASP A 300 18.15 -18.07 7.05
CA ASP A 300 18.49 -16.68 7.40
C ASP A 300 19.29 -15.99 6.29
N LYS A 301 20.27 -16.72 5.71
CA LYS A 301 21.08 -16.22 4.62
C LYS A 301 20.25 -15.90 3.37
N GLU A 302 19.34 -16.80 2.98
CA GLU A 302 18.46 -16.58 1.82
C GLU A 302 17.57 -15.34 2.03
N ARG A 303 16.99 -15.19 3.23
CA ARG A 303 16.22 -14.01 3.62
C ARG A 303 17.02 -12.72 3.41
N ALA A 304 18.25 -12.70 3.91
CA ALA A 304 19.14 -11.56 3.84
C ALA A 304 19.56 -11.22 2.39
N ASP A 305 19.98 -12.24 1.64
CA ASP A 305 20.45 -12.10 0.26
C ASP A 305 19.33 -11.64 -0.68
N GLU A 306 18.14 -12.23 -0.57
CA GLU A 306 17.00 -11.86 -1.43
C GLU A 306 16.42 -10.49 -1.07
N ALA A 307 16.38 -10.12 0.21
CA ALA A 307 15.99 -8.77 0.61
C ALA A 307 16.97 -7.72 0.07
N LYS A 308 18.28 -7.96 0.19
CA LYS A 308 19.31 -7.08 -0.41
C LYS A 308 19.16 -6.99 -1.92
N LYS A 309 18.97 -8.11 -2.61
CA LYS A 309 18.80 -8.18 -4.06
C LYS A 309 17.60 -7.36 -4.55
N LEU A 310 16.47 -7.37 -3.79
CA LEU A 310 15.32 -6.53 -4.07
C LEU A 310 15.61 -5.05 -3.84
N LEU A 311 16.30 -4.69 -2.76
CA LEU A 311 16.73 -3.31 -2.52
C LEU A 311 17.67 -2.81 -3.64
N ASP A 312 18.65 -3.63 -4.04
CA ASP A 312 19.55 -3.31 -5.15
C ASP A 312 18.77 -3.11 -6.48
N LEU A 313 17.74 -3.93 -6.73
CA LEU A 313 16.84 -3.73 -7.86
C LEU A 313 16.18 -2.34 -7.82
N GLY A 314 15.65 -1.94 -6.66
CA GLY A 314 14.98 -0.64 -6.52
C GLY A 314 15.94 0.53 -6.69
N PHE A 315 17.09 0.51 -6.01
CA PHE A 315 18.06 1.61 -6.07
C PHE A 315 18.72 1.78 -7.44
N HIS A 316 18.98 0.68 -8.16
CA HIS A 316 19.72 0.73 -9.43
C HIS A 316 18.86 0.50 -10.66
N GLY A 317 17.71 -0.17 -10.50
CA GLY A 317 16.83 -0.54 -11.61
C GLY A 317 15.75 0.50 -11.93
N PHE A 318 15.53 1.48 -11.06
CA PHE A 318 14.46 2.47 -11.21
C PHE A 318 15.01 3.90 -11.18
N GLU A 319 14.20 4.82 -11.70
CA GLU A 319 14.40 6.27 -11.60
C GLU A 319 13.06 6.96 -11.35
N ALA A 320 13.08 8.03 -10.55
CA ALA A 320 11.90 8.84 -10.31
C ALA A 320 11.64 9.76 -11.50
N LYS A 321 10.46 9.69 -12.10
CA LYS A 321 9.99 10.66 -13.12
C LYS A 321 8.89 11.52 -12.54
N VAL A 322 9.06 12.83 -12.64
CA VAL A 322 8.00 13.79 -12.31
C VAL A 322 6.95 13.71 -13.41
N VAL A 323 5.71 13.35 -13.03
CA VAL A 323 4.55 13.30 -13.95
C VAL A 323 3.81 14.62 -13.91
N PHE A 324 3.61 15.19 -12.72
CA PHE A 324 3.00 16.51 -12.53
C PHE A 324 3.77 17.28 -11.44
N ALA A 325 4.05 18.55 -11.70
CA ALA A 325 4.66 19.44 -10.71
C ALA A 325 3.60 19.90 -9.68
N GLU A 326 4.08 20.31 -8.50
CA GLU A 326 3.23 20.91 -7.48
C GLU A 326 2.45 22.11 -8.03
N GLY A 327 1.14 22.17 -7.74
CA GLY A 327 0.23 23.23 -8.22
C GLY A 327 -0.12 23.15 -9.71
N GLN A 328 0.43 22.21 -10.46
CA GLN A 328 0.05 21.99 -11.86
C GLN A 328 -1.38 21.48 -11.93
N THR A 329 -2.21 22.07 -12.83
CA THR A 329 -3.54 21.55 -13.14
C THR A 329 -3.39 20.19 -13.84
N ILE A 330 -4.02 19.17 -13.27
CA ILE A 330 -4.01 17.79 -13.76
C ILE A 330 -5.22 17.51 -14.65
N GLY A 331 -6.33 18.19 -14.36
CA GLY A 331 -7.57 18.08 -15.10
C GLY A 331 -8.67 18.92 -14.46
N GLU A 332 -9.92 18.66 -14.84
CA GLU A 332 -11.06 19.41 -14.35
C GLU A 332 -12.21 18.48 -13.92
N ALA A 333 -12.96 18.89 -12.90
CA ALA A 333 -14.19 18.24 -12.49
C ALA A 333 -15.40 19.12 -12.82
N LYS A 334 -16.45 18.49 -13.37
CA LYS A 334 -17.72 19.19 -13.66
C LYS A 334 -18.42 19.58 -12.36
N VAL A 335 -18.86 20.83 -12.27
CA VAL A 335 -19.60 21.39 -11.13
C VAL A 335 -21.08 21.45 -11.43
N PHE A 336 -21.90 21.24 -10.42
CA PHE A 336 -23.36 21.41 -10.47
C PHE A 336 -23.78 22.57 -9.57
N GLY A 337 -24.52 23.50 -10.15
CA GLY A 337 -25.10 24.63 -9.43
C GLY A 337 -24.10 25.69 -8.98
N GLY A 338 -22.89 25.71 -9.58
CA GLY A 338 -21.84 26.67 -9.29
C GLY A 338 -21.87 27.92 -10.14
N ASP A 339 -21.08 28.94 -9.76
CA ASP A 339 -20.82 30.14 -10.53
C ASP A 339 -19.95 29.89 -11.77
N ARG A 340 -19.29 28.72 -11.81
CA ARG A 340 -18.55 28.19 -12.96
C ARG A 340 -18.86 26.69 -13.16
N SER A 341 -18.77 26.22 -14.42
CA SER A 341 -19.17 24.87 -14.81
C SER A 341 -18.12 23.78 -14.47
N TYR A 342 -16.88 24.18 -14.24
CA TYR A 342 -15.76 23.30 -13.95
C TYR A 342 -14.88 23.86 -12.84
N VAL A 343 -14.21 22.98 -12.10
CA VAL A 343 -13.17 23.31 -11.13
C VAL A 343 -11.89 22.59 -11.51
N SER A 344 -10.77 23.32 -11.56
CA SER A 344 -9.46 22.73 -11.82
C SER A 344 -9.03 21.84 -10.66
N LEU A 345 -8.41 20.72 -10.99
CA LEU A 345 -7.90 19.73 -10.03
C LEU A 345 -6.39 19.75 -9.99
N ILE A 346 -5.84 19.80 -8.78
CA ILE A 346 -4.41 19.74 -8.50
C ILE A 346 -4.12 18.64 -7.49
N ALA A 347 -2.88 18.15 -7.46
CA ALA A 347 -2.40 17.31 -6.36
C ALA A 347 -1.88 18.17 -5.19
N PRO A 348 -1.88 17.64 -3.95
CA PRO A 348 -1.33 18.33 -2.79
C PRO A 348 0.19 18.53 -2.84
N GLY A 349 0.89 17.92 -3.80
CA GLY A 349 2.34 18.03 -4.01
C GLY A 349 2.77 17.53 -5.38
N THR A 350 4.08 17.49 -5.62
CA THR A 350 4.65 16.94 -6.86
C THR A 350 4.35 15.45 -6.99
N ILE A 351 3.79 15.04 -8.12
CA ILE A 351 3.55 13.62 -8.43
C ILE A 351 4.77 13.05 -9.15
N LYS A 352 5.39 12.08 -8.52
CA LYS A 352 6.51 11.30 -9.09
C LYS A 352 6.06 9.85 -9.26
N VAL A 353 6.51 9.20 -10.32
CA VAL A 353 6.31 7.77 -10.54
C VAL A 353 7.66 7.12 -10.76
N MET A 354 7.88 5.99 -10.09
CA MET A 354 9.08 5.20 -10.26
C MET A 354 8.99 4.39 -11.55
N MET A 355 9.92 4.63 -12.47
CA MET A 355 10.00 3.94 -13.76
C MET A 355 11.25 3.07 -13.82
N PRO A 356 11.17 1.84 -14.33
CA PRO A 356 12.36 1.07 -14.64
C PRO A 356 13.27 1.85 -15.59
N ARG A 357 14.56 1.86 -15.33
CA ARG A 357 15.53 2.45 -16.27
C ARG A 357 15.44 1.71 -17.61
N ASN A 358 15.53 2.44 -18.69
CA ASN A 358 15.48 1.91 -20.06
C ASN A 358 14.14 1.24 -20.43
N THR A 359 13.04 1.57 -19.75
CA THR A 359 11.69 1.10 -20.14
C THR A 359 11.11 1.94 -21.25
N THR A 360 10.36 1.30 -22.14
CA THR A 360 9.48 1.93 -23.13
C THR A 360 8.00 1.92 -22.66
N ASP A 361 7.75 1.52 -21.42
CA ASP A 361 6.40 1.47 -20.88
C ASP A 361 5.75 2.85 -20.90
N ARG A 362 4.49 2.86 -21.32
CA ARG A 362 3.67 4.06 -21.26
C ARG A 362 2.97 4.14 -19.92
N LEU A 363 2.88 5.37 -19.41
CA LEU A 363 2.05 5.68 -18.26
C LEU A 363 0.65 6.06 -18.77
N LEU A 364 -0.37 5.44 -18.18
CA LEU A 364 -1.76 5.83 -18.37
C LEU A 364 -2.27 6.45 -17.07
N ALA A 365 -2.70 7.71 -17.14
CA ALA A 365 -3.25 8.42 -15.99
C ALA A 365 -4.76 8.63 -16.17
N ARG A 366 -5.56 8.37 -15.13
CA ARG A 366 -7.01 8.59 -15.13
C ARG A 366 -7.45 9.30 -13.88
N ILE A 367 -8.31 10.31 -14.06
CA ILE A 367 -8.98 11.00 -12.97
C ILE A 367 -10.32 10.30 -12.70
N ILE A 368 -10.52 9.87 -11.47
CA ILE A 368 -11.75 9.22 -11.01
C ILE A 368 -12.41 10.11 -9.97
N TYR A 369 -13.63 10.57 -10.22
CA TYR A 369 -14.41 11.37 -9.29
C TYR A 369 -15.90 11.08 -9.41
N THR A 370 -16.66 11.42 -8.37
CA THR A 370 -18.12 11.34 -8.39
C THR A 370 -18.67 12.70 -8.84
N GLY A 371 -19.24 12.76 -10.02
CA GLY A 371 -19.69 14.02 -10.59
C GLY A 371 -21.10 13.97 -11.18
N PRO A 372 -21.68 15.16 -11.44
CA PRO A 372 -21.11 16.48 -11.21
C PRO A 372 -21.01 16.83 -9.71
N VAL A 373 -19.96 17.58 -9.32
CA VAL A 373 -19.67 17.97 -7.94
C VAL A 373 -20.58 19.13 -7.53
N PRO A 374 -21.35 19.04 -6.45
CA PRO A 374 -22.24 20.12 -6.05
C PRO A 374 -21.47 21.33 -5.48
N ALA A 375 -21.85 22.54 -5.91
CA ALA A 375 -21.37 23.77 -5.31
C ALA A 375 -22.08 24.05 -3.96
N PRO A 376 -21.44 24.77 -2.98
CA PRO A 376 -20.13 25.40 -3.11
C PRO A 376 -18.98 24.41 -2.93
N ILE A 377 -17.84 24.69 -3.59
CA ILE A 377 -16.59 23.93 -3.44
C ILE A 377 -15.55 24.87 -2.84
N VAL A 378 -14.77 24.38 -1.89
CA VAL A 378 -13.72 25.14 -1.23
C VAL A 378 -12.37 24.69 -1.78
N LYS A 379 -11.46 25.64 -2.03
CA LYS A 379 -10.06 25.34 -2.39
C LYS A 379 -9.44 24.34 -1.40
N GLY A 380 -8.75 23.32 -1.93
CA GLY A 380 -8.16 22.24 -1.14
C GLY A 380 -9.15 21.11 -0.78
N GLN A 381 -10.44 21.24 -1.10
CA GLN A 381 -11.41 20.15 -0.94
C GLN A 381 -11.06 18.99 -1.85
N THR A 382 -10.97 17.78 -1.28
CA THR A 382 -10.75 16.56 -2.08
C THR A 382 -11.98 16.28 -2.95
N ILE A 383 -11.77 16.18 -4.27
CA ILE A 383 -12.82 16.01 -5.27
C ILE A 383 -12.78 14.62 -5.89
N GLY A 384 -11.59 14.07 -6.09
CA GLY A 384 -11.42 12.80 -6.77
C GLY A 384 -10.03 12.23 -6.54
N THR A 385 -9.65 11.27 -7.37
CA THR A 385 -8.39 10.55 -7.28
C THR A 385 -7.76 10.44 -8.66
N LEU A 386 -6.48 10.73 -8.76
CA LEU A 386 -5.65 10.38 -9.90
C LEU A 386 -5.15 8.95 -9.72
N LYS A 387 -5.39 8.09 -10.70
CA LYS A 387 -4.77 6.77 -10.79
C LYS A 387 -3.83 6.74 -11.98
N VAL A 388 -2.61 6.26 -11.74
CA VAL A 388 -1.57 6.12 -12.76
C VAL A 388 -1.23 4.65 -12.92
N TRP A 389 -1.31 4.15 -14.15
CA TRP A 389 -0.93 2.77 -14.48
C TRP A 389 0.35 2.75 -15.28
N ARG A 390 1.15 1.72 -15.06
CA ARG A 390 2.28 1.33 -15.88
C ARG A 390 1.94 -0.02 -16.52
N GLY A 391 1.62 -0.02 -17.81
CA GLY A 391 0.99 -1.17 -18.44
C GLY A 391 -0.33 -1.52 -17.74
N ASP A 392 -0.47 -2.76 -17.28
CA ASP A 392 -1.67 -3.23 -16.56
C ASP A 392 -1.59 -3.03 -15.03
N ASN A 393 -0.45 -2.60 -14.51
CA ASN A 393 -0.23 -2.45 -13.07
C ASN A 393 -0.54 -1.03 -12.60
N LEU A 394 -1.36 -0.89 -11.55
CA LEU A 394 -1.56 0.39 -10.86
C LEU A 394 -0.25 0.76 -10.15
N ALA A 395 0.37 1.85 -10.60
CA ALA A 395 1.65 2.31 -10.09
C ALA A 395 1.50 3.36 -8.98
N LEU A 396 0.39 4.13 -9.00
CA LEU A 396 0.18 5.24 -8.08
C LEU A 396 -1.29 5.62 -7.99
N GLU A 397 -1.74 6.00 -6.78
CA GLU A 397 -3.05 6.59 -6.53
C GLU A 397 -2.91 7.82 -5.63
N VAL A 398 -3.35 9.00 -6.11
CA VAL A 398 -3.20 10.28 -5.41
C VAL A 398 -4.54 11.01 -5.33
N PRO A 399 -4.95 11.51 -4.14
CA PRO A 399 -6.13 12.35 -4.03
C PRO A 399 -5.92 13.67 -4.79
N LEU A 400 -6.95 14.12 -5.49
CA LEU A 400 -6.99 15.41 -6.18
C LEU A 400 -7.89 16.40 -5.43
N GLN A 401 -7.42 17.63 -5.36
CA GLN A 401 -8.07 18.73 -4.65
C GLN A 401 -8.49 19.82 -5.62
N ALA A 402 -9.54 20.57 -5.23
CA ALA A 402 -9.93 21.77 -5.93
C ALA A 402 -8.81 22.83 -5.86
N ALA A 403 -8.41 23.37 -7.01
CA ALA A 403 -7.41 24.43 -7.09
C ALA A 403 -7.94 25.77 -6.61
N ASP A 404 -9.25 25.99 -6.76
CA ASP A 404 -9.94 27.25 -6.49
C ASP A 404 -11.27 27.03 -5.79
N ASP A 405 -11.80 28.10 -5.18
CA ASP A 405 -13.16 28.13 -4.69
C ASP A 405 -14.15 28.23 -5.84
N VAL A 406 -15.31 27.56 -5.71
CA VAL A 406 -16.47 27.72 -6.60
C VAL A 406 -17.67 28.09 -5.76
N GLY A 407 -18.18 29.28 -5.97
CA GLY A 407 -19.37 29.78 -5.29
C GLY A 407 -20.68 29.22 -5.84
N PRO A 408 -21.80 29.43 -5.13
CA PRO A 408 -23.10 29.05 -5.65
C PRO A 408 -23.48 29.93 -6.84
N GLY A 409 -23.89 29.28 -7.92
CA GLY A 409 -24.39 29.96 -9.13
C GLY A 409 -25.74 30.65 -8.93
N THR A 410 -26.11 31.50 -9.89
CA THR A 410 -27.43 32.16 -9.98
C THR A 410 -28.55 31.13 -10.12
N MET A 411 -29.78 31.54 -9.83
CA MET A 411 -30.97 30.68 -10.01
C MET A 411 -31.12 30.17 -11.45
N SER A 412 -30.77 31.00 -12.45
CA SER A 412 -30.80 30.59 -13.86
C SER A 412 -29.73 29.57 -14.21
N GLN A 413 -28.52 29.69 -13.67
CA GLN A 413 -27.44 28.70 -13.84
C GLN A 413 -27.84 27.36 -13.23
N ARG A 414 -28.35 27.36 -12.00
CA ARG A 414 -28.82 26.14 -11.32
C ARG A 414 -29.96 25.44 -12.06
N ALA A 415 -30.92 26.23 -12.60
CA ALA A 415 -32.03 25.69 -13.38
C ALA A 415 -31.54 25.05 -14.70
N MET A 416 -30.52 25.63 -15.32
CA MET A 416 -29.94 25.14 -16.56
C MET A 416 -29.14 23.84 -16.30
N ASP A 417 -28.37 23.80 -15.22
CA ASP A 417 -27.65 22.58 -14.82
C ASP A 417 -28.62 21.45 -14.50
N GLY A 418 -29.71 21.75 -13.76
CA GLY A 418 -30.77 20.77 -13.46
C GLY A 418 -31.46 20.25 -14.72
N ALA A 419 -31.78 21.08 -15.68
CA ALA A 419 -32.38 20.67 -16.95
C ALA A 419 -31.40 19.79 -17.77
N THR A 420 -30.13 20.16 -17.79
CA THR A 420 -29.07 19.38 -18.47
C THR A 420 -28.89 18.01 -17.89
N GLU A 421 -28.78 17.89 -16.54
CA GLU A 421 -28.63 16.59 -15.86
C GLU A 421 -29.89 15.72 -16.03
N LEU A 422 -31.09 16.32 -16.02
CA LEU A 422 -32.32 15.59 -16.26
C LEU A 422 -32.38 15.02 -17.70
N MET A 423 -31.94 15.79 -18.68
CA MET A 423 -31.86 15.37 -20.08
C MET A 423 -30.83 14.23 -20.27
N ILE A 424 -29.66 14.38 -19.66
CA ILE A 424 -28.62 13.31 -19.66
C ILE A 424 -29.14 12.05 -18.98
N GLY A 425 -29.85 12.17 -17.86
CA GLY A 425 -30.49 11.07 -17.16
C GLY A 425 -31.51 10.32 -18.01
N LEU A 426 -32.37 11.05 -18.72
CA LEU A 426 -33.38 10.49 -19.64
C LEU A 426 -32.73 9.77 -20.82
N LEU A 427 -31.70 10.37 -21.44
CA LEU A 427 -30.95 9.75 -22.54
C LEU A 427 -30.26 8.41 -22.06
N ARG A 428 -29.65 8.44 -20.91
CA ARG A 428 -29.04 7.23 -20.34
C ARG A 428 -30.09 6.14 -20.02
N ALA A 429 -31.24 6.50 -19.49
CA ALA A 429 -32.32 5.56 -19.23
C ALA A 429 -32.93 4.97 -20.52
N GLY A 430 -32.94 5.76 -21.61
CA GLY A 430 -33.38 5.32 -22.94
C GLY A 430 -32.43 4.32 -23.60
N VAL A 431 -31.13 4.56 -23.51
CA VAL A 431 -30.09 3.65 -24.03
C VAL A 431 -30.01 2.32 -23.27
N ASN A 432 -30.36 2.30 -21.99
CA ASN A 432 -30.38 1.04 -21.20
C ASN A 432 -31.64 0.19 -21.45
N LYS A 433 -32.58 0.65 -22.28
CA LYS A 433 -33.79 -0.09 -22.68
C LYS A 433 -33.74 -0.64 -24.10
N LEU A 434 -32.70 -0.31 -24.86
CA LEU A 434 -32.38 -0.86 -26.19
C LEU A 434 -31.22 -1.90 -26.05
#